data_3bc136b25b24c00f0828136e39348dfd
#
_entry.id   3bc136b25b24c00f0828136e39348dfd
#
_cell.length_a   1.000
_cell.length_b   1.000
_cell.length_c   1.000
_cell.angle_alpha   90.00
_cell.angle_beta   90.00
_cell.angle_gamma   90.00
#
_symmetry.space_group_name_H-M   'P 1'
#
loop_
_entity.id
_entity.type
_entity.pdbx_description
1 polymer ?
#
loop_
_entity_poly.entity_id
_entity_poly.type
_entity_poly.pdbx_seq_one_letter_code
_entity_poly.pdbx_strand_id
1 'polypeptide(L)'
;MLKLISWNVNGIRACCDKGFRDAFKALDADFFCLQETKMQAGQLDLAFDGYTSYWNYAEKKGYSGTAIFTRHQPLGVTYGLGIEEHDHEGRVITLEMEKFYLVTVYTPNSQDGLKRLDYRMTWDDAFRAHLQELDKKKPVLVCGDLNVAHQEIDLKNPKTNRMNAGFTDQEREKFQCLLDAGFIDTFRHFYPEQANIYSWWSYRFKAREKNAGWRIDYFLASARLADQLSGAKIHTDIFGSDHCPVEVTLNWSDDEERWFYPPQAPEKLCFCLSWHLLAPYPRA
;
A
#
# COMPACT_ATOMS: atom_id res chain seq x y z
N MET A 1 -13.03 -17.48 -6.20
CA MET A 1 -12.16 -16.32 -6.61
C MET A 1 -12.41 -15.20 -5.63
N LEU A 2 -11.37 -14.63 -5.08
CA LEU A 2 -11.40 -13.51 -4.12
C LEU A 2 -10.96 -12.23 -4.84
N LYS A 3 -11.74 -11.16 -4.72
CA LYS A 3 -11.45 -9.84 -5.32
C LYS A 3 -11.21 -8.80 -4.25
N LEU A 4 -10.09 -8.10 -4.34
CA LEU A 4 -9.73 -7.01 -3.45
C LEU A 4 -9.50 -5.72 -4.26
N ILE A 5 -10.01 -4.61 -3.74
CA ILE A 5 -9.83 -3.26 -4.30
C ILE A 5 -9.15 -2.38 -3.26
N SER A 6 -8.28 -1.51 -3.72
CA SER A 6 -7.65 -0.46 -2.93
C SER A 6 -7.77 0.88 -3.64
N TRP A 7 -8.20 1.93 -2.94
CA TRP A 7 -8.39 3.24 -3.51
C TRP A 7 -8.05 4.36 -2.51
N ASN A 8 -7.07 5.18 -2.85
CA ASN A 8 -6.90 6.46 -2.19
C ASN A 8 -7.98 7.42 -2.70
N VAL A 9 -8.92 7.78 -1.84
CA VAL A 9 -10.11 8.57 -2.21
C VAL A 9 -9.90 10.07 -2.07
N ASN A 10 -8.77 10.51 -1.52
CA ASN A 10 -8.44 11.92 -1.29
C ASN A 10 -9.61 12.72 -0.70
N GLY A 11 -10.15 12.19 0.42
CA GLY A 11 -11.37 12.69 1.06
C GLY A 11 -12.61 11.91 0.62
N ILE A 12 -13.10 11.01 1.49
CA ILE A 12 -14.23 10.13 1.15
C ILE A 12 -15.52 10.92 0.91
N ARG A 13 -15.76 12.00 1.65
CA ARG A 13 -16.95 12.83 1.48
C ARG A 13 -17.00 13.44 0.07
N ALA A 14 -15.91 14.06 -0.36
CA ALA A 14 -15.79 14.62 -1.71
C ALA A 14 -15.87 13.54 -2.80
N CYS A 15 -15.26 12.37 -2.57
CA CYS A 15 -15.31 11.26 -3.49
C CYS A 15 -16.72 10.68 -3.63
N CYS A 16 -17.52 10.66 -2.56
CA CYS A 16 -18.95 10.28 -2.61
C CYS A 16 -19.75 11.22 -3.53
N ASP A 17 -19.49 12.51 -3.49
CA ASP A 17 -20.14 13.49 -4.37
C ASP A 17 -19.74 13.31 -5.85
N LYS A 18 -18.66 12.58 -6.11
CA LYS A 18 -18.11 12.31 -7.44
C LYS A 18 -18.31 10.85 -7.91
N GLY A 19 -19.23 10.12 -7.29
CA GLY A 19 -19.64 8.79 -7.75
C GLY A 19 -19.01 7.61 -7.03
N PHE A 20 -18.41 7.78 -5.86
CA PHE A 20 -17.82 6.68 -5.09
C PHE A 20 -18.78 5.51 -4.87
N ARG A 21 -20.04 5.79 -4.48
CA ARG A 21 -21.01 4.73 -4.18
C ARG A 21 -21.32 3.84 -5.39
N ASP A 22 -21.42 4.43 -6.56
CA ASP A 22 -21.65 3.68 -7.81
C ASP A 22 -20.42 2.87 -8.21
N ALA A 23 -19.23 3.44 -8.10
CA ALA A 23 -17.98 2.74 -8.33
C ALA A 23 -17.78 1.55 -7.37
N PHE A 24 -18.06 1.76 -6.09
CA PHE A 24 -18.01 0.70 -5.07
C PHE A 24 -18.89 -0.49 -5.43
N LYS A 25 -20.15 -0.22 -5.80
CA LYS A 25 -21.11 -1.26 -6.20
C LYS A 25 -20.68 -1.97 -7.48
N ALA A 26 -20.25 -1.22 -8.49
CA ALA A 26 -19.84 -1.78 -9.78
C ALA A 26 -18.59 -2.66 -9.68
N LEU A 27 -17.63 -2.31 -8.80
CA LEU A 27 -16.42 -3.09 -8.58
C LEU A 27 -16.69 -4.40 -7.83
N ASP A 28 -17.71 -4.45 -7.01
CA ASP A 28 -18.24 -5.66 -6.36
C ASP A 28 -17.14 -6.52 -5.73
N ALA A 29 -16.38 -5.94 -4.81
CA ALA A 29 -15.23 -6.58 -4.20
C ALA A 29 -15.58 -7.30 -2.89
N ASP A 30 -14.81 -8.34 -2.56
CA ASP A 30 -14.86 -9.00 -1.24
C ASP A 30 -14.27 -8.11 -0.15
N PHE A 31 -13.18 -7.39 -0.50
CA PHE A 31 -12.53 -6.39 0.36
C PHE A 31 -12.33 -5.10 -0.44
N PHE A 32 -12.73 -3.99 0.15
CA PHE A 32 -12.53 -2.67 -0.44
C PHE A 32 -11.81 -1.77 0.58
N CYS A 33 -10.57 -1.43 0.29
CA CYS A 33 -9.70 -0.67 1.19
C CYS A 33 -9.56 0.77 0.71
N LEU A 34 -9.65 1.72 1.65
CA LEU A 34 -9.55 3.15 1.39
C LEU A 34 -8.36 3.77 2.11
N GLN A 35 -7.73 4.74 1.47
CA GLN A 35 -6.71 5.60 2.06
C GLN A 35 -7.11 7.06 1.87
N GLU A 36 -6.55 7.93 2.70
CA GLU A 36 -6.89 9.35 2.75
C GLU A 36 -8.40 9.61 2.85
N THR A 37 -9.04 9.01 3.83
CA THR A 37 -10.47 9.24 4.06
C THR A 37 -10.77 10.66 4.52
N LYS A 38 -9.83 11.33 5.18
CA LYS A 38 -9.91 12.73 5.67
C LYS A 38 -11.16 13.00 6.47
N MET A 39 -11.60 12.04 7.26
CA MET A 39 -12.88 12.04 7.95
C MET A 39 -12.70 11.65 9.41
N GLN A 40 -13.63 12.12 10.26
CA GLN A 40 -13.77 11.68 11.64
C GLN A 40 -15.05 10.89 11.82
N ALA A 41 -15.13 10.13 12.91
CA ALA A 41 -16.33 9.35 13.23
C ALA A 41 -17.60 10.22 13.24
N GLY A 42 -18.65 9.71 12.62
CA GLY A 42 -19.96 10.37 12.59
C GLY A 42 -20.13 11.49 11.56
N GLN A 43 -19.10 11.79 10.75
CA GLN A 43 -19.19 12.85 9.73
C GLN A 43 -19.87 12.40 8.43
N LEU A 44 -19.94 11.11 8.18
CA LEU A 44 -20.61 10.52 7.02
C LEU A 44 -21.16 9.15 7.41
N ASP A 45 -22.42 8.91 7.10
CA ASP A 45 -22.99 7.57 7.15
C ASP A 45 -22.74 6.90 5.80
N LEU A 46 -21.78 5.99 5.79
CA LEU A 46 -21.38 5.23 4.61
C LEU A 46 -21.46 3.73 4.93
N ALA A 47 -22.58 3.14 4.56
CA ALA A 47 -22.84 1.72 4.73
C ALA A 47 -23.26 1.08 3.41
N PHE A 48 -22.90 -0.18 3.22
CA PHE A 48 -23.28 -1.00 2.08
C PHE A 48 -23.80 -2.35 2.56
N ASP A 49 -24.89 -2.81 1.96
CA ASP A 49 -25.50 -4.08 2.32
C ASP A 49 -24.52 -5.24 2.16
N GLY A 50 -24.43 -6.05 3.20
CA GLY A 50 -23.53 -7.20 3.24
C GLY A 50 -22.08 -6.89 3.58
N TYR A 51 -21.75 -5.63 3.86
CA TYR A 51 -20.41 -5.22 4.27
C TYR A 51 -20.36 -4.75 5.72
N THR A 52 -19.27 -5.11 6.39
CA THR A 52 -18.82 -4.49 7.63
C THR A 52 -17.65 -3.58 7.33
N SER A 53 -17.56 -2.42 7.99
CA SER A 53 -16.48 -1.48 7.79
C SER A 53 -15.68 -1.26 9.07
N TYR A 54 -14.38 -1.07 8.89
CA TYR A 54 -13.40 -0.77 9.93
C TYR A 54 -12.67 0.51 9.54
N TRP A 55 -12.59 1.47 10.47
CA TRP A 55 -12.06 2.80 10.22
C TRP A 55 -10.94 3.12 11.20
N ASN A 56 -9.87 3.69 10.69
CA ASN A 56 -8.79 4.26 11.48
C ASN A 56 -8.64 5.74 11.14
N TYR A 57 -8.97 6.60 12.09
CA TYR A 57 -8.98 8.05 11.91
C TYR A 57 -7.68 8.66 12.41
N ALA A 58 -7.18 9.70 11.72
CA ALA A 58 -6.11 10.53 12.25
C ALA A 58 -6.64 11.39 13.41
N GLU A 59 -5.79 11.70 14.37
CA GLU A 59 -6.11 12.67 15.43
C GLU A 59 -6.34 14.06 14.85
N LYS A 60 -5.55 14.45 13.85
CA LYS A 60 -5.73 15.69 13.10
C LYS A 60 -6.94 15.58 12.19
N LYS A 61 -7.92 16.49 12.37
CA LYS A 61 -9.14 16.55 11.56
C LYS A 61 -8.83 16.85 10.08
N GLY A 62 -9.59 16.21 9.18
CA GLY A 62 -9.46 16.44 7.73
C GLY A 62 -8.14 15.98 7.12
N TYR A 63 -7.47 15.00 7.73
CA TYR A 63 -6.15 14.53 7.37
C TYR A 63 -6.04 13.02 7.43
N SER A 64 -5.32 12.41 6.47
CA SER A 64 -5.02 10.96 6.47
C SER A 64 -6.26 10.07 6.65
N GLY A 65 -6.12 8.98 7.39
CA GLY A 65 -7.20 8.03 7.67
C GLY A 65 -7.30 6.90 6.65
N THR A 66 -7.66 5.72 7.14
CA THR A 66 -7.85 4.49 6.34
C THR A 66 -9.16 3.81 6.71
N ALA A 67 -9.67 2.99 5.81
CA ALA A 67 -10.85 2.16 6.07
C ALA A 67 -10.78 0.85 5.27
N ILE A 68 -11.46 -0.18 5.76
CA ILE A 68 -11.69 -1.44 5.05
C ILE A 68 -13.17 -1.78 5.13
N PHE A 69 -13.78 -2.04 3.98
CA PHE A 69 -15.08 -2.68 3.84
C PHE A 69 -14.89 -4.15 3.46
N THR A 70 -15.57 -5.05 4.15
CA THR A 70 -15.45 -6.48 3.90
C THR A 70 -16.77 -7.20 4.01
N ARG A 71 -16.98 -8.19 3.14
CA ARG A 71 -18.09 -9.17 3.23
C ARG A 71 -17.76 -10.34 4.16
N HIS A 72 -16.49 -10.49 4.53
CA HIS A 72 -16.00 -11.61 5.32
C HIS A 72 -15.73 -11.17 6.75
N GLN A 73 -16.08 -12.03 7.71
CA GLN A 73 -15.84 -11.76 9.12
C GLN A 73 -14.36 -12.01 9.46
N PRO A 74 -13.60 -11.00 9.89
CA PRO A 74 -12.24 -11.22 10.37
C PRO A 74 -12.22 -11.91 11.74
N LEU A 75 -11.14 -12.63 12.03
CA LEU A 75 -10.86 -13.17 13.36
C LEU A 75 -10.43 -12.07 14.34
N GLY A 76 -9.80 -11.01 13.82
CA GLY A 76 -9.34 -9.87 14.60
C GLY A 76 -9.04 -8.67 13.72
N VAL A 77 -9.03 -7.51 14.35
CA VAL A 77 -8.71 -6.22 13.72
C VAL A 77 -7.71 -5.50 14.60
N THR A 78 -6.63 -5.00 14.00
CA THR A 78 -5.63 -4.17 14.67
C THR A 78 -5.46 -2.85 13.94
N TYR A 79 -5.20 -1.79 14.68
CA TYR A 79 -5.01 -0.44 14.14
C TYR A 79 -3.60 0.03 14.44
N GLY A 80 -2.91 0.57 13.43
CA GLY A 80 -1.55 1.06 13.56
C GLY A 80 -0.49 -0.04 13.56
N LEU A 81 0.71 0.33 13.97
CA LEU A 81 1.90 -0.54 14.05
C LEU A 81 2.25 -0.97 15.47
N GLY A 82 1.52 -0.48 16.48
CA GLY A 82 1.88 -0.64 17.89
C GLY A 82 3.06 0.24 18.30
N ILE A 83 3.33 1.31 17.58
CA ILE A 83 4.41 2.28 17.83
C ILE A 83 3.78 3.66 17.92
N GLU A 84 3.84 4.26 19.10
CA GLU A 84 3.16 5.54 19.38
C GLU A 84 3.51 6.62 18.36
N GLU A 85 4.78 6.80 18.03
CA GLU A 85 5.26 7.78 17.05
C GLU A 85 4.57 7.67 15.68
N HIS A 86 4.12 6.46 15.30
CA HIS A 86 3.54 6.18 13.98
C HIS A 86 2.03 6.06 13.98
N ASP A 87 1.37 6.00 15.12
CA ASP A 87 -0.03 5.56 15.22
C ASP A 87 -1.05 6.69 15.42
N HIS A 88 -0.65 7.98 15.27
CA HIS A 88 -1.53 9.14 15.41
C HIS A 88 -2.26 9.57 14.14
N GLU A 89 -1.88 9.04 12.99
CA GLU A 89 -2.35 9.54 11.68
C GLU A 89 -3.31 8.57 10.97
N GLY A 90 -3.78 7.50 11.63
CA GLY A 90 -4.78 6.59 11.07
C GLY A 90 -4.34 5.88 9.79
N ARG A 91 -3.08 5.42 9.71
CA ARG A 91 -2.44 4.98 8.48
C ARG A 91 -2.53 3.51 8.17
N VAL A 92 -2.78 2.66 9.18
CA VAL A 92 -2.72 1.20 9.01
C VAL A 92 -3.91 0.53 9.68
N ILE A 93 -4.55 -0.38 8.96
CA ILE A 93 -5.52 -1.36 9.50
C ILE A 93 -5.04 -2.74 9.08
N THR A 94 -4.99 -3.67 10.02
CA THR A 94 -4.71 -5.08 9.78
C THR A 94 -5.94 -5.91 10.12
N LEU A 95 -6.48 -6.64 9.15
CA LEU A 95 -7.48 -7.68 9.37
C LEU A 95 -6.79 -9.04 9.45
N GLU A 96 -7.04 -9.78 10.52
CA GLU A 96 -6.68 -11.19 10.58
C GLU A 96 -7.83 -12.01 10.01
N MET A 97 -7.60 -12.63 8.86
CA MET A 97 -8.50 -13.62 8.28
C MET A 97 -8.04 -15.03 8.67
N GLU A 98 -8.87 -16.03 8.42
CA GLU A 98 -8.51 -17.42 8.76
C GLU A 98 -7.19 -17.85 8.11
N LYS A 99 -6.98 -17.52 6.83
CA LYS A 99 -5.87 -18.02 6.01
C LYS A 99 -4.81 -16.97 5.66
N PHE A 100 -5.06 -15.69 5.90
CA PHE A 100 -4.16 -14.60 5.56
C PHE A 100 -4.40 -13.36 6.43
N TYR A 101 -3.46 -12.43 6.42
CA TYR A 101 -3.67 -11.07 6.88
C TYR A 101 -3.91 -10.13 5.71
N LEU A 102 -4.86 -9.21 5.84
CA LEU A 102 -5.02 -8.08 4.94
C LEU A 102 -4.59 -6.80 5.66
N VAL A 103 -3.60 -6.12 5.10
CA VAL A 103 -3.11 -4.84 5.62
C VAL A 103 -3.38 -3.75 4.60
N THR A 104 -4.14 -2.72 4.99
CA THR A 104 -4.21 -1.48 4.21
C THR A 104 -3.30 -0.42 4.82
N VAL A 105 -2.65 0.36 3.99
CA VAL A 105 -1.71 1.40 4.42
C VAL A 105 -1.84 2.67 3.60
N TYR A 106 -1.74 3.79 4.29
CA TYR A 106 -1.45 5.09 3.70
C TYR A 106 -0.09 5.58 4.21
N THR A 107 0.94 5.34 3.41
CA THR A 107 2.33 5.68 3.76
C THR A 107 2.51 7.19 3.84
N PRO A 108 3.25 7.72 4.84
CA PRO A 108 3.54 9.14 4.90
C PRO A 108 4.22 9.66 3.64
N ASN A 109 3.73 10.78 3.10
CA ASN A 109 4.40 11.49 2.03
C ASN A 109 5.63 12.22 2.58
N SER A 110 6.74 12.19 1.86
CA SER A 110 7.98 12.90 2.26
C SER A 110 7.87 14.42 2.14
N GLN A 111 6.83 14.92 1.46
CA GLN A 111 6.47 16.32 1.26
C GLN A 111 7.44 17.11 0.38
N ASP A 112 7.01 18.28 -0.05
CA ASP A 112 7.83 19.21 -0.81
C ASP A 112 9.09 19.60 -0.03
N GLY A 113 10.23 19.60 -0.71
CA GLY A 113 11.52 19.84 -0.09
C GLY A 113 11.99 18.71 0.81
N LEU A 114 11.33 17.54 0.73
CA LEU A 114 11.66 16.33 1.49
C LEU A 114 11.66 16.54 3.01
N LYS A 115 10.77 17.39 3.52
CA LYS A 115 10.69 17.79 4.94
C LYS A 115 10.43 16.60 5.87
N ARG A 116 9.74 15.57 5.40
CA ARG A 116 9.44 14.36 6.18
C ARG A 116 10.19 13.11 5.69
N LEU A 117 11.22 13.25 4.87
CA LEU A 117 11.94 12.10 4.34
C LEU A 117 12.56 11.25 5.47
N ASP A 118 13.22 11.87 6.45
CA ASP A 118 13.85 11.15 7.56
C ASP A 118 12.80 10.38 8.39
N TYR A 119 11.68 11.01 8.69
CA TYR A 119 10.55 10.34 9.34
C TYR A 119 10.01 9.17 8.49
N ARG A 120 9.86 9.39 7.19
CA ARG A 120 9.41 8.35 6.25
C ARG A 120 10.34 7.14 6.25
N MET A 121 11.64 7.34 6.36
CA MET A 121 12.60 6.23 6.39
C MET A 121 12.41 5.36 7.63
N THR A 122 12.18 5.96 8.80
CA THR A 122 11.86 5.20 10.02
C THR A 122 10.50 4.52 9.93
N TRP A 123 9.50 5.16 9.33
CA TRP A 123 8.19 4.58 9.05
C TRP A 123 8.31 3.33 8.16
N ASP A 124 9.00 3.43 7.05
CA ASP A 124 9.15 2.33 6.08
C ASP A 124 9.81 1.10 6.74
N ASP A 125 10.81 1.30 7.59
CA ASP A 125 11.45 0.21 8.33
C ASP A 125 10.51 -0.43 9.35
N ALA A 126 9.75 0.38 10.08
CA ALA A 126 8.77 -0.11 11.05
C ALA A 126 7.62 -0.87 10.36
N PHE A 127 7.14 -0.37 9.24
CA PHE A 127 6.09 -1.01 8.45
C PHE A 127 6.55 -2.35 7.88
N ARG A 128 7.75 -2.42 7.31
CA ARG A 128 8.35 -3.69 6.85
C ARG A 128 8.46 -4.70 7.99
N ALA A 129 8.96 -4.30 9.14
CA ALA A 129 9.06 -5.17 10.31
C ALA A 129 7.68 -5.71 10.75
N HIS A 130 6.65 -4.87 10.75
CA HIS A 130 5.27 -5.27 11.03
C HIS A 130 4.79 -6.36 10.07
N LEU A 131 4.98 -6.17 8.77
CA LEU A 131 4.59 -7.15 7.76
C LEU A 131 5.36 -8.47 7.89
N GLN A 132 6.66 -8.41 8.19
CA GLN A 132 7.46 -9.60 8.40
C GLN A 132 7.00 -10.42 9.61
N GLU A 133 6.62 -9.77 10.70
CA GLU A 133 6.07 -10.46 11.89
C GLU A 133 4.72 -11.13 11.58
N LEU A 134 3.85 -10.49 10.80
CA LEU A 134 2.59 -11.10 10.35
C LEU A 134 2.86 -12.30 9.43
N ASP A 135 3.79 -12.16 8.49
CA ASP A 135 4.11 -13.18 7.49
C ASP A 135 4.68 -14.47 8.09
N LYS A 136 5.30 -14.39 9.28
CA LYS A 136 5.72 -15.58 10.04
C LYS A 136 4.54 -16.48 10.45
N LYS A 137 3.36 -15.90 10.59
CA LYS A 137 2.15 -16.60 11.07
C LYS A 137 1.25 -17.05 9.93
N LYS A 138 0.93 -16.14 9.02
CA LYS A 138 0.06 -16.35 7.84
C LYS A 138 0.55 -15.50 6.69
N PRO A 139 0.27 -15.90 5.43
CA PRO A 139 0.53 -15.03 4.28
C PRO A 139 -0.14 -13.68 4.43
N VAL A 140 0.48 -12.65 3.88
CA VAL A 140 0.02 -11.27 3.97
C VAL A 140 -0.31 -10.71 2.58
N LEU A 141 -1.47 -10.08 2.47
CA LEU A 141 -1.82 -9.19 1.37
C LEU A 141 -1.74 -7.77 1.88
N VAL A 142 -0.98 -6.93 1.19
CA VAL A 142 -0.79 -5.51 1.54
C VAL A 142 -1.35 -4.66 0.41
N CYS A 143 -2.13 -3.66 0.73
CA CYS A 143 -2.58 -2.70 -0.27
C CYS A 143 -2.55 -1.28 0.26
N GLY A 144 -2.48 -0.35 -0.67
CA GLY A 144 -2.65 1.06 -0.37
C GLY A 144 -1.75 1.97 -1.19
N ASP A 145 -1.75 3.22 -0.77
CA ASP A 145 -0.86 4.24 -1.29
C ASP A 145 0.48 4.16 -0.55
N LEU A 146 1.49 3.67 -1.23
CA LEU A 146 2.85 3.56 -0.70
C LEU A 146 3.70 4.81 -0.96
N ASN A 147 3.13 5.83 -1.59
CA ASN A 147 3.79 7.11 -1.87
C ASN A 147 5.18 6.96 -2.47
N VAL A 148 5.36 5.98 -3.34
CA VAL A 148 6.61 5.73 -4.07
C VAL A 148 6.33 5.07 -5.41
N ALA A 149 6.96 5.58 -6.47
CA ALA A 149 7.11 4.87 -7.74
C ALA A 149 8.40 4.04 -7.66
N HIS A 150 8.31 2.71 -7.82
CA HIS A 150 9.44 1.81 -7.58
C HIS A 150 10.55 2.01 -8.61
N GLN A 151 10.22 1.94 -9.89
CA GLN A 151 11.17 1.97 -11.00
C GLN A 151 10.84 3.11 -11.97
N GLU A 152 11.77 3.40 -12.89
CA GLU A 152 11.56 4.44 -13.91
C GLU A 152 10.32 4.19 -14.79
N ILE A 153 9.94 2.95 -15.00
CA ILE A 153 8.73 2.56 -15.72
C ILE A 153 7.44 2.98 -14.98
N ASP A 154 7.52 3.26 -13.68
CA ASP A 154 6.38 3.53 -12.82
C ASP A 154 5.96 5.00 -12.77
N LEU A 155 6.62 5.88 -13.52
CA LEU A 155 6.20 7.27 -13.65
C LEU A 155 6.59 7.84 -15.03
N LYS A 156 5.87 8.90 -15.43
CA LYS A 156 6.03 9.49 -16.78
C LYS A 156 7.36 10.21 -16.96
N ASN A 157 7.84 10.92 -15.94
CA ASN A 157 9.01 11.79 -16.02
C ASN A 157 10.07 11.44 -14.95
N PRO A 158 10.73 10.26 -15.03
CA PRO A 158 11.63 9.80 -13.97
C PRO A 158 12.84 10.70 -13.77
N LYS A 159 13.44 11.22 -14.85
CA LYS A 159 14.66 12.02 -14.76
C LYS A 159 14.48 13.32 -13.97
N THR A 160 13.33 14.01 -14.15
CA THR A 160 13.05 15.28 -13.49
C THR A 160 12.52 15.10 -12.06
N ASN A 161 12.13 13.89 -11.67
CA ASN A 161 11.52 13.60 -10.37
C ASN A 161 12.42 12.84 -9.38
N ARG A 162 13.66 12.57 -9.76
CA ARG A 162 14.58 11.74 -8.95
C ARG A 162 14.85 12.30 -7.55
N MET A 163 14.73 13.61 -7.36
CA MET A 163 14.91 14.29 -6.07
C MET A 163 13.59 14.75 -5.45
N ASN A 164 12.47 14.36 -6.01
CA ASN A 164 11.14 14.71 -5.50
C ASN A 164 10.55 13.61 -4.64
N ALA A 165 9.68 14.00 -3.70
CA ALA A 165 8.93 13.06 -2.88
C ALA A 165 8.19 12.02 -3.75
N GLY A 166 8.33 10.75 -3.41
CA GLY A 166 7.76 9.62 -4.13
C GLY A 166 8.71 8.98 -5.16
N PHE A 167 9.87 9.59 -5.45
CA PHE A 167 10.85 8.99 -6.37
C PHE A 167 12.31 9.24 -5.97
N THR A 168 12.57 9.54 -4.71
CA THR A 168 13.93 9.60 -4.17
C THR A 168 14.57 8.21 -4.17
N ASP A 169 15.89 8.15 -4.27
CA ASP A 169 16.62 6.89 -4.20
C ASP A 169 16.34 6.17 -2.88
N GLN A 170 16.22 6.92 -1.78
CA GLN A 170 15.95 6.37 -0.44
C GLN A 170 14.57 5.71 -0.35
N GLU A 171 13.52 6.35 -0.87
CA GLU A 171 12.16 5.80 -0.89
C GLU A 171 12.09 4.55 -1.76
N ARG A 172 12.72 4.57 -2.92
CA ARG A 172 12.79 3.43 -3.84
C ARG A 172 13.57 2.26 -3.24
N GLU A 173 14.67 2.52 -2.53
CA GLU A 173 15.44 1.51 -1.82
C GLU A 173 14.62 0.85 -0.72
N LYS A 174 13.88 1.62 0.08
CA LYS A 174 12.97 1.06 1.11
C LYS A 174 11.87 0.19 0.50
N PHE A 175 11.34 0.57 -0.64
CA PHE A 175 10.38 -0.28 -1.36
C PHE A 175 11.05 -1.59 -1.84
N GLN A 176 12.26 -1.52 -2.37
CA GLN A 176 13.02 -2.71 -2.74
C GLN A 176 13.29 -3.63 -1.53
N CYS A 177 13.67 -3.06 -0.39
CA CYS A 177 13.83 -3.82 0.86
C CYS A 177 12.53 -4.53 1.27
N LEU A 178 11.37 -3.90 1.04
CA LEU A 178 10.08 -4.51 1.30
C LEU A 178 9.84 -5.72 0.39
N LEU A 179 10.15 -5.62 -0.90
CA LEU A 179 10.06 -6.77 -1.81
C LEU A 179 11.07 -7.86 -1.43
N ASP A 180 12.30 -7.50 -1.08
CA ASP A 180 13.35 -8.43 -0.67
C ASP A 180 13.00 -9.17 0.64
N ALA A 181 12.10 -8.60 1.44
CA ALA A 181 11.57 -9.23 2.66
C ALA A 181 10.58 -10.39 2.37
N GLY A 182 10.31 -10.69 1.11
CA GLY A 182 9.48 -11.81 0.69
C GLY A 182 8.13 -11.43 0.12
N PHE A 183 7.99 -10.22 -0.39
CA PHE A 183 6.76 -9.73 -1.02
C PHE A 183 6.94 -9.54 -2.52
N ILE A 184 5.85 -9.74 -3.27
CA ILE A 184 5.79 -9.50 -4.71
C ILE A 184 4.86 -8.35 -5.01
N ASP A 185 5.25 -7.51 -5.98
CA ASP A 185 4.39 -6.52 -6.62
C ASP A 185 3.46 -7.24 -7.59
N THR A 186 2.19 -7.37 -7.22
CA THR A 186 1.24 -8.20 -7.96
C THR A 186 0.98 -7.68 -9.37
N PHE A 187 0.98 -6.38 -9.58
CA PHE A 187 0.82 -5.83 -10.93
C PHE A 187 2.03 -6.18 -11.82
N ARG A 188 3.25 -6.01 -11.32
CA ARG A 188 4.48 -6.37 -12.06
C ARG A 188 4.65 -7.87 -12.24
N HIS A 189 4.06 -8.67 -11.36
CA HIS A 189 4.01 -10.12 -11.54
C HIS A 189 3.31 -10.51 -12.86
N PHE A 190 2.17 -9.86 -13.17
CA PHE A 190 1.43 -10.12 -14.41
C PHE A 190 1.91 -9.29 -15.60
N TYR A 191 2.40 -8.08 -15.35
CA TYR A 191 2.74 -7.08 -16.38
C TYR A 191 4.12 -6.48 -16.12
N PRO A 192 5.19 -7.28 -16.22
CA PRO A 192 6.54 -6.85 -15.81
C PRO A 192 7.08 -5.68 -16.64
N GLU A 193 6.65 -5.53 -17.89
CA GLU A 193 7.17 -4.53 -18.83
C GLU A 193 6.12 -3.51 -19.31
N GLN A 194 4.91 -3.55 -18.76
CA GLN A 194 3.86 -2.63 -19.17
C GLN A 194 4.16 -1.21 -18.71
N ALA A 195 4.50 -0.33 -19.63
CA ALA A 195 4.70 1.09 -19.41
C ALA A 195 3.40 1.89 -19.56
N ASN A 196 3.45 3.16 -19.15
CA ASN A 196 2.38 4.14 -19.30
C ASN A 196 1.07 3.74 -18.59
N ILE A 197 1.17 2.99 -17.52
CA ILE A 197 0.06 2.64 -16.64
C ILE A 197 0.35 3.19 -15.24
N TYR A 198 -0.54 4.03 -14.73
CA TYR A 198 -0.35 4.77 -13.49
C TYR A 198 -1.60 4.72 -12.63
N SER A 199 -1.46 5.06 -11.34
CA SER A 199 -2.55 5.06 -10.37
C SER A 199 -2.85 6.45 -9.80
N TRP A 200 -1.97 7.40 -9.99
CA TRP A 200 -2.09 8.78 -9.52
C TRP A 200 -1.62 9.79 -10.57
N TRP A 201 -2.33 10.94 -10.63
CA TRP A 201 -2.00 12.09 -11.47
C TRP A 201 -2.25 13.37 -10.69
N SER A 202 -1.31 14.30 -10.75
CA SER A 202 -1.52 15.64 -10.17
C SER A 202 -2.76 16.32 -10.78
N TYR A 203 -3.49 17.08 -9.98
CA TYR A 203 -4.56 17.92 -10.51
C TYR A 203 -4.05 19.07 -11.39
N ARG A 204 -2.74 19.37 -11.29
CA ARG A 204 -2.12 20.46 -12.04
C ARG A 204 -1.83 20.05 -13.49
N PHE A 205 -1.84 21.05 -14.39
CA PHE A 205 -1.39 20.92 -15.77
C PHE A 205 -2.10 19.85 -16.61
N LYS A 206 -3.33 19.50 -16.26
CA LYS A 206 -4.09 18.43 -16.92
C LYS A 206 -3.31 17.11 -17.00
N ALA A 207 -2.64 16.75 -15.91
CA ALA A 207 -1.74 15.62 -15.86
C ALA A 207 -2.42 14.30 -16.24
N ARG A 208 -3.67 14.08 -15.79
CA ARG A 208 -4.42 12.85 -16.10
C ARG A 208 -4.80 12.76 -17.58
N GLU A 209 -5.25 13.86 -18.19
CA GLU A 209 -5.55 13.90 -19.63
C GLU A 209 -4.30 13.57 -20.49
N LYS A 210 -3.13 14.02 -20.05
CA LYS A 210 -1.84 13.77 -20.70
C LYS A 210 -1.20 12.46 -20.31
N ASN A 211 -1.82 11.74 -19.41
CA ASN A 211 -1.26 10.55 -18.75
C ASN A 211 0.15 10.78 -18.17
N ALA A 212 0.37 11.96 -17.58
CA ALA A 212 1.60 12.27 -16.85
C ALA A 212 1.45 11.84 -15.38
N GLY A 213 1.43 10.55 -15.17
CA GLY A 213 1.10 9.93 -13.88
C GLY A 213 2.25 9.18 -13.24
N TRP A 214 1.92 8.60 -12.09
CA TRP A 214 2.78 7.78 -11.26
C TRP A 214 2.02 6.54 -10.80
N ARG A 215 2.67 5.39 -10.75
CA ARG A 215 2.13 4.20 -10.10
C ARG A 215 2.68 4.15 -8.68
N ILE A 216 1.85 4.53 -7.73
CA ILE A 216 2.18 4.63 -6.30
C ILE A 216 1.20 3.86 -5.40
N ASP A 217 0.14 3.31 -5.98
CA ASP A 217 -0.84 2.46 -5.31
C ASP A 217 -0.59 1.00 -5.71
N TYR A 218 -0.54 0.10 -4.74
CA TYR A 218 -0.09 -1.27 -4.91
C TYR A 218 -1.00 -2.27 -4.21
N PHE A 219 -1.00 -3.50 -4.76
CA PHE A 219 -1.18 -4.71 -4.00
C PHE A 219 0.14 -5.48 -3.98
N LEU A 220 0.65 -5.73 -2.78
CA LEU A 220 1.77 -6.62 -2.54
C LEU A 220 1.25 -7.91 -1.88
N ALA A 221 1.89 -9.02 -2.18
CA ALA A 221 1.52 -10.32 -1.62
C ALA A 221 2.75 -11.05 -1.12
N SER A 222 2.61 -11.80 -0.02
CA SER A 222 3.64 -12.77 0.35
C SER A 222 3.99 -13.66 -0.83
N ALA A 223 5.26 -13.92 -1.07
CA ALA A 223 5.73 -14.68 -2.23
C ALA A 223 5.08 -16.06 -2.34
N ARG A 224 4.75 -16.69 -1.21
CA ARG A 224 4.05 -17.98 -1.17
C ARG A 224 2.59 -17.93 -1.66
N LEU A 225 2.02 -16.74 -1.89
CA LEU A 225 0.71 -16.56 -2.51
C LEU A 225 0.78 -16.49 -4.05
N ALA A 226 1.96 -16.55 -4.65
CA ALA A 226 2.14 -16.36 -6.10
C ALA A 226 1.23 -17.26 -6.94
N ASP A 227 1.11 -18.53 -6.58
CA ASP A 227 0.29 -19.52 -7.30
C ASP A 227 -1.24 -19.26 -7.19
N GLN A 228 -1.67 -18.47 -6.20
CA GLN A 228 -3.08 -18.10 -6.02
C GLN A 228 -3.44 -16.81 -6.74
N LEU A 229 -2.46 -15.99 -7.08
CA LEU A 229 -2.73 -14.77 -7.85
C LEU A 229 -3.33 -15.13 -9.19
N SER A 230 -4.47 -14.53 -9.54
CA SER A 230 -5.17 -14.77 -10.79
C SER A 230 -5.29 -13.54 -11.67
N GLY A 231 -5.04 -12.36 -11.14
CA GLY A 231 -5.04 -11.12 -11.92
C GLY A 231 -4.73 -9.89 -11.10
N ALA A 232 -4.34 -8.83 -11.80
CA ALA A 232 -4.16 -7.50 -11.25
C ALA A 232 -4.65 -6.47 -12.26
N LYS A 233 -5.27 -5.38 -11.78
CA LYS A 233 -5.77 -4.29 -12.63
C LYS A 233 -5.51 -2.95 -11.98
N ILE A 234 -5.37 -1.94 -12.83
CA ILE A 234 -5.38 -0.53 -12.46
C ILE A 234 -6.55 0.10 -13.22
N HIS A 235 -7.57 0.55 -12.50
CA HIS A 235 -8.82 1.06 -13.08
C HIS A 235 -8.71 2.54 -13.46
N THR A 236 -7.93 2.83 -14.48
CA THR A 236 -7.62 4.21 -14.92
C THR A 236 -8.83 4.98 -15.44
N ASP A 237 -9.91 4.30 -15.77
CA ASP A 237 -11.19 4.85 -16.23
C ASP A 237 -12.15 5.24 -15.10
N ILE A 238 -11.81 4.95 -13.84
CA ILE A 238 -12.61 5.35 -12.68
C ILE A 238 -12.09 6.67 -12.13
N PHE A 239 -13.00 7.64 -12.02
CA PHE A 239 -12.74 9.00 -11.54
C PHE A 239 -13.37 9.23 -10.15
N GLY A 240 -13.09 10.37 -9.56
CA GLY A 240 -13.61 10.77 -8.23
C GLY A 240 -12.51 11.11 -7.23
N SER A 241 -11.27 10.79 -7.55
CA SER A 241 -10.05 11.12 -6.80
C SER A 241 -8.93 11.43 -7.79
N ASP A 242 -7.82 11.97 -7.32
CA ASP A 242 -6.56 12.08 -8.08
C ASP A 242 -5.82 10.74 -8.19
N HIS A 243 -6.26 9.73 -7.44
CA HIS A 243 -5.91 8.32 -7.64
C HIS A 243 -7.05 7.57 -8.32
N CYS A 244 -6.73 6.45 -8.95
CA CYS A 244 -7.72 5.46 -9.38
C CYS A 244 -7.62 4.18 -8.53
N PRO A 245 -8.68 3.35 -8.51
CA PRO A 245 -8.63 2.07 -7.81
C PRO A 245 -7.63 1.11 -8.43
N VAL A 246 -6.99 0.30 -7.59
CA VAL A 246 -6.19 -0.86 -8.00
C VAL A 246 -6.83 -2.14 -7.48
N GLU A 247 -6.63 -3.23 -8.20
CA GLU A 247 -7.28 -4.51 -7.94
C GLU A 247 -6.29 -5.66 -7.98
N VAL A 248 -6.51 -6.63 -7.10
CA VAL A 248 -5.93 -7.97 -7.21
C VAL A 248 -7.01 -9.02 -7.07
N THR A 249 -6.90 -10.10 -7.83
CA THR A 249 -7.74 -11.28 -7.70
C THR A 249 -6.92 -12.51 -7.38
N LEU A 250 -7.48 -13.40 -6.54
CA LEU A 250 -6.85 -14.66 -6.15
C LEU A 250 -7.84 -15.81 -6.40
N ASN A 251 -7.32 -16.91 -6.93
CA ASN A 251 -8.01 -18.18 -6.91
C ASN A 251 -7.71 -18.86 -5.59
N TRP A 252 -8.71 -18.83 -4.71
CA TRP A 252 -8.59 -19.49 -3.42
C TRP A 252 -9.06 -20.93 -3.57
N SER A 253 -8.13 -21.89 -3.48
CA SER A 253 -8.48 -23.30 -3.45
C SER A 253 -8.54 -23.78 -2.01
N ASP A 254 -9.50 -24.67 -1.71
CA ASP A 254 -9.66 -25.27 -0.40
C ASP A 254 -8.63 -26.38 -0.12
N ASP A 255 -7.71 -26.67 -1.04
CA ASP A 255 -6.63 -27.66 -0.89
C ASP A 255 -5.46 -27.11 -0.06
N GLU A 256 -5.47 -27.38 1.23
CA GLU A 256 -4.99 -26.50 2.28
C GLU A 256 -3.66 -26.84 2.94
N GLU A 257 -3.05 -27.99 2.71
CA GLU A 257 -1.86 -28.42 3.47
C GLU A 257 -0.55 -27.69 3.09
N ARG A 258 -0.53 -26.94 1.97
CA ARG A 258 0.67 -26.24 1.49
C ARG A 258 1.01 -24.93 2.23
N TRP A 259 0.10 -24.41 3.03
CA TRP A 259 0.19 -23.05 3.57
C TRP A 259 0.96 -22.90 4.88
N PHE A 260 1.16 -24.01 5.59
CA PHE A 260 1.69 -23.97 6.95
C PHE A 260 3.22 -24.02 7.07
N TYR A 261 3.96 -24.19 5.97
CA TYR A 261 5.41 -24.18 6.04
C TYR A 261 5.98 -22.90 5.45
N PRO A 262 6.69 -22.06 6.25
CA PRO A 262 7.45 -20.95 5.69
C PRO A 262 8.48 -21.52 4.70
N PRO A 263 8.69 -20.88 3.53
CA PRO A 263 9.77 -21.27 2.67
C PRO A 263 11.08 -21.15 3.47
N GLN A 264 11.90 -22.19 3.42
CA GLN A 264 13.25 -22.08 3.94
C GLN A 264 13.93 -20.95 3.17
N ALA A 265 14.23 -19.88 3.89
CA ALA A 265 14.87 -18.71 3.32
C ALA A 265 16.20 -19.17 2.64
N PRO A 266 16.44 -18.80 1.37
CA PRO A 266 17.79 -18.88 0.87
C PRO A 266 18.63 -17.91 1.72
N GLU A 267 19.68 -18.45 2.34
CA GLU A 267 20.69 -17.66 3.02
C GLU A 267 21.33 -16.70 2.01
N LYS A 268 20.77 -15.53 1.84
CA LYS A 268 21.45 -14.37 1.26
C LYS A 268 21.53 -13.31 2.34
N LEU A 269 22.69 -13.32 3.00
CA LEU A 269 23.14 -12.23 3.85
C LEU A 269 23.04 -10.91 3.08
N CYS A 270 22.11 -10.08 3.46
CA CYS A 270 22.08 -8.69 3.04
C CYS A 270 23.15 -7.96 3.85
N PHE A 271 24.32 -7.72 3.26
CA PHE A 271 25.33 -6.86 3.85
C PHE A 271 24.85 -5.41 3.76
N CYS A 272 24.18 -4.94 4.79
CA CYS A 272 24.12 -3.52 5.06
C CYS A 272 25.50 -3.07 5.55
N LEU A 273 26.30 -2.50 4.67
CA LEU A 273 27.56 -1.86 5.03
C LEU A 273 27.26 -0.63 5.92
N SER A 274 27.42 -0.81 7.21
CA SER A 274 27.56 0.31 8.12
C SER A 274 29.00 0.88 7.94
N TRP A 275 29.06 2.10 7.43
CA TRP A 275 30.29 2.88 7.41
C TRP A 275 30.65 3.28 8.83
N HIS A 276 31.52 2.54 9.49
CA HIS A 276 32.23 3.02 10.67
C HIS A 276 33.56 3.61 10.19
N LEU A 277 33.66 4.93 10.38
CA LEU A 277 34.88 5.72 10.26
C LEU A 277 36.00 5.11 11.12
N LEU A 278 37.05 4.68 10.47
CA LEU A 278 38.33 4.39 11.13
C LEU A 278 39.03 5.71 11.43
N ALA A 279 39.17 6.03 12.69
CA ALA A 279 40.06 7.10 13.15
C ALA A 279 41.54 6.66 12.98
N PRO A 280 42.45 7.58 12.62
CA PRO A 280 43.86 7.21 12.48
C PRO A 280 44.57 7.09 13.84
N TYR A 281 45.36 6.05 14.00
CA TYR A 281 46.28 5.84 15.11
C TYR A 281 47.39 6.89 15.11
N PRO A 282 47.80 7.44 16.26
CA PRO A 282 49.01 8.26 16.35
C PRO A 282 50.26 7.37 16.36
N ARG A 283 51.26 7.76 15.56
CA ARG A 283 52.61 7.19 15.63
C ARG A 283 53.34 7.72 16.85
N ALA A 284 53.90 6.84 17.61
CA ALA A 284 55.04 7.14 18.51
C ALA A 284 56.36 7.13 17.71
#